data_2dd3dac36cfffbc1729c4881546b933a
#
_entry.id   2dd3dac36cfffbc1729c4881546b933a
#
_cell.length_a   1.000
_cell.length_b   1.000
_cell.length_c   1.000
_cell.angle_alpha   90.00
_cell.angle_beta   90.00
_cell.angle_gamma   90.00
#
_symmetry.space_group_name_H-M   'P 1'
#
loop_
_entity.id
_entity.type
_entity.pdbx_description
1 polymer ?
#
loop_
_entity_poly.entity_id
_entity_poly.type
_entity_poly.pdbx_seq_one_letter_code
_entity_poly.pdbx_strand_id
1 'polypeptide(L)'
;GRGGYFADYVEDWLAEEYGWSSQYIRTGGLRIYTTLDAYIQRIAEETVAALPQDEEGRPEAALVALNPRNGQILAMVGGRNYRFSKYNRVVRGRRQIGSAIKPLIFAAAVESGFTPDTLVVDEPVTYTINGKPWTPQNFDGEYRGPITLRDALAWSVNTVAVRLVDELGVKM
;
A
#
# COMPACT_ATOMS: atom_id res chain seq x y z
N GLY A 1 13.83 20.83 6.22
CA GLY A 1 13.33 20.45 7.54
C GLY A 1 12.80 19.03 7.50
N ARG A 2 12.79 18.34 8.64
CA ARG A 2 12.18 17.02 8.78
C ARG A 2 10.67 17.14 8.57
N GLY A 3 10.05 16.08 8.03
CA GLY A 3 8.59 16.02 7.82
C GLY A 3 8.06 16.85 6.65
N GLY A 4 8.90 17.28 5.71
CA GLY A 4 8.46 18.14 4.61
C GLY A 4 7.34 17.55 3.77
N TYR A 5 7.39 16.26 3.44
CA TYR A 5 6.31 15.55 2.71
C TYR A 5 4.99 15.53 3.48
N PHE A 6 5.07 15.33 4.80
CA PHE A 6 3.87 15.33 5.64
C PHE A 6 3.28 16.73 5.79
N ALA A 7 4.15 17.76 5.93
CA ALA A 7 3.69 19.14 6.00
C ALA A 7 2.97 19.58 4.73
N ASP A 8 3.53 19.27 3.55
CA ASP A 8 2.86 19.54 2.26
C ASP A 8 1.54 18.77 2.15
N TYR A 9 1.50 17.50 2.59
CA TYR A 9 0.26 16.72 2.62
C TYR A 9 -0.83 17.37 3.51
N VAL A 10 -0.46 17.85 4.69
CA VAL A 10 -1.41 18.54 5.60
C VAL A 10 -1.87 19.86 4.98
N GLU A 11 -0.98 20.62 4.32
CA GLU A 11 -1.34 21.84 3.63
C GLU A 11 -2.35 21.58 2.50
N ASP A 12 -2.07 20.59 1.63
CA ASP A 12 -2.95 20.17 0.55
C ASP A 12 -4.32 19.75 1.11
N TRP A 13 -4.34 18.93 2.17
CA TRP A 13 -5.58 18.48 2.81
C TRP A 13 -6.40 19.65 3.39
N LEU A 14 -5.75 20.61 4.06
CA LEU A 14 -6.44 21.78 4.60
C LEU A 14 -7.02 22.67 3.50
N ALA A 15 -6.31 22.79 2.38
CA ALA A 15 -6.78 23.53 1.23
C ALA A 15 -8.02 22.85 0.58
N GLU A 16 -8.01 21.54 0.45
CA GLU A 16 -9.13 20.77 -0.11
C GLU A 16 -10.35 20.75 0.82
N GLU A 17 -10.15 20.48 2.12
CA GLU A 17 -11.23 20.32 3.08
C GLU A 17 -11.91 21.65 3.46
N TYR A 18 -11.12 22.72 3.66
CA TYR A 18 -11.62 24.00 4.14
C TYR A 18 -11.62 25.11 3.07
N GLY A 19 -11.09 24.86 1.88
CA GLY A 19 -10.96 25.87 0.83
C GLY A 19 -9.96 26.99 1.19
N TRP A 20 -9.05 26.76 2.14
CA TRP A 20 -8.09 27.77 2.56
C TRP A 20 -6.96 27.94 1.55
N SER A 21 -6.59 29.19 1.28
CA SER A 21 -5.42 29.46 0.44
C SER A 21 -4.13 29.05 1.13
N SER A 22 -3.15 28.60 0.34
CA SER A 22 -1.80 28.27 0.83
C SER A 22 -1.16 29.44 1.59
N GLN A 23 -1.43 30.68 1.16
CA GLN A 23 -0.98 31.88 1.86
C GLN A 23 -1.59 31.96 3.26
N TYR A 24 -2.91 31.76 3.39
CA TYR A 24 -3.56 31.80 4.71
C TYR A 24 -3.05 30.70 5.63
N ILE A 25 -2.88 29.47 5.12
CA ILE A 25 -2.36 28.33 5.91
C ILE A 25 -0.96 28.65 6.45
N ARG A 26 -0.08 29.27 5.65
CA ARG A 26 1.30 29.56 6.03
C ARG A 26 1.48 30.81 6.86
N THR A 27 0.63 31.83 6.69
CA THR A 27 0.83 33.16 7.30
C THR A 27 -0.33 33.63 8.18
N GLY A 28 -1.41 32.86 8.26
CA GLY A 28 -2.61 33.18 9.04
C GLY A 28 -2.48 32.96 10.56
N GLY A 29 -1.30 32.62 11.05
CA GLY A 29 -1.06 32.41 12.49
C GLY A 29 -1.67 31.10 13.03
N LEU A 30 -1.98 30.14 12.18
CA LEU A 30 -2.58 28.87 12.57
C LEU A 30 -1.61 28.01 13.40
N ARG A 31 -2.16 27.33 14.39
CA ARG A 31 -1.48 26.24 15.12
C ARG A 31 -2.11 24.93 14.74
N ILE A 32 -1.41 24.12 13.96
CA ILE A 32 -1.91 22.86 13.41
C ILE A 32 -1.28 21.72 14.22
N TYR A 33 -2.12 21.02 14.98
CA TYR A 33 -1.73 19.82 15.72
C TYR A 33 -1.98 18.61 14.85
N THR A 34 -0.97 17.76 14.71
CA THR A 34 -1.02 16.60 13.83
C THR A 34 -0.69 15.31 14.58
N THR A 35 -0.83 14.17 13.91
CA THR A 35 -0.52 12.84 14.43
C THR A 35 0.93 12.42 14.21
N LEU A 36 1.74 13.26 13.55
CA LEU A 36 3.14 12.96 13.25
C LEU A 36 3.94 12.73 14.54
N ASP A 37 4.57 11.57 14.64
CA ASP A 37 5.54 11.27 15.70
C ASP A 37 6.94 11.63 15.22
N ALA A 38 7.56 12.61 15.89
CA ALA A 38 8.87 13.14 15.48
C ALA A 38 10.00 12.08 15.53
N TYR A 39 9.90 11.11 16.44
CA TYR A 39 10.88 10.03 16.56
C TYR A 39 10.71 9.02 15.44
N ILE A 40 9.47 8.56 15.18
CA ILE A 40 9.16 7.62 14.09
C ILE A 40 9.46 8.26 12.74
N GLN A 41 9.12 9.55 12.56
CA GLN A 41 9.43 10.30 11.32
C GLN A 41 10.92 10.35 11.06
N ARG A 42 11.75 10.60 12.08
CA ARG A 42 13.21 10.62 11.95
C ARG A 42 13.74 9.26 11.48
N ILE A 43 13.30 8.17 12.13
CA ILE A 43 13.72 6.81 11.75
C ILE A 43 13.29 6.50 10.30
N ALA A 44 12.06 6.85 9.92
CA ALA A 44 11.56 6.64 8.57
C ALA A 44 12.40 7.38 7.52
N GLU A 45 12.76 8.64 7.77
CA GLU A 45 13.62 9.42 6.86
C GLU A 45 15.02 8.82 6.74
N GLU A 46 15.63 8.43 7.86
CA GLU A 46 16.95 7.80 7.89
C GLU A 46 16.93 6.45 7.15
N THR A 47 15.88 5.64 7.36
CA THR A 47 15.70 4.35 6.68
C THR A 47 15.59 4.51 5.17
N VAL A 48 14.72 5.41 4.69
CA VAL A 48 14.55 5.65 3.26
C VAL A 48 15.82 6.21 2.61
N ALA A 49 16.54 7.10 3.32
CA ALA A 49 17.79 7.66 2.84
C ALA A 49 18.91 6.62 2.74
N ALA A 50 18.93 5.63 3.65
CA ALA A 50 19.94 4.58 3.73
C ALA A 50 19.75 3.40 2.78
N LEU A 51 18.63 3.32 2.04
CA LEU A 51 18.39 2.24 1.09
C LEU A 51 19.55 2.11 0.10
N PRO A 52 19.98 0.88 -0.26
CA PRO A 52 21.12 0.66 -1.13
C PRO A 52 20.91 1.28 -2.52
N GLN A 53 22.00 1.44 -3.23
CA GLN A 53 21.99 1.72 -4.67
C GLN A 53 21.94 0.40 -5.42
N ASP A 54 21.22 0.37 -6.53
CA ASP A 54 21.32 -0.68 -7.53
C ASP A 54 22.30 -0.26 -8.67
N GLU A 55 22.48 -1.15 -9.65
CA GLU A 55 23.37 -0.91 -10.78
C GLU A 55 22.93 0.25 -11.68
N GLU A 56 21.64 0.61 -11.64
CA GLU A 56 21.04 1.71 -12.41
C GLU A 56 21.06 3.06 -11.68
N GLY A 57 21.43 3.07 -10.40
CA GLY A 57 21.45 4.24 -9.54
C GLY A 57 20.74 4.02 -8.20
N ARG A 58 20.28 5.11 -7.58
CA ARG A 58 19.53 5.05 -6.31
C ARG A 58 18.03 4.95 -6.60
N PRO A 59 17.40 3.79 -6.40
CA PRO A 59 15.95 3.72 -6.55
C PRO A 59 15.28 4.67 -5.56
N GLU A 60 14.24 5.33 -6.00
CA GLU A 60 13.40 6.12 -5.12
C GLU A 60 12.48 5.20 -4.29
N ALA A 61 12.23 5.60 -3.06
CA ALA A 61 11.36 4.87 -2.16
C ALA A 61 10.46 5.82 -1.37
N ALA A 62 9.35 5.29 -0.89
CA ALA A 62 8.45 5.99 0.01
C ALA A 62 8.09 5.07 1.20
N LEU A 63 7.77 5.71 2.33
CA LEU A 63 7.37 5.00 3.55
C LEU A 63 6.24 5.76 4.23
N VAL A 64 5.24 5.04 4.68
CA VAL A 64 4.21 5.54 5.59
C VAL A 64 4.11 4.60 6.79
N ALA A 65 4.08 5.17 7.99
CA ALA A 65 3.79 4.43 9.22
C ALA A 65 2.43 4.85 9.76
N LEU A 66 1.58 3.87 10.02
CA LEU A 66 0.24 4.07 10.52
C LEU A 66 0.11 3.46 11.92
N ASN A 67 -0.68 4.10 12.78
CA ASN A 67 -1.13 3.49 14.02
C ASN A 67 -2.22 2.45 13.68
N PRO A 68 -1.99 1.14 13.93
CA PRO A 68 -2.94 0.10 13.54
C PRO A 68 -4.27 0.13 14.30
N ARG A 69 -4.33 0.87 15.42
CA ARG A 69 -5.54 0.96 16.23
C ARG A 69 -6.56 1.99 15.72
N ASN A 70 -6.07 3.03 15.04
CA ASN A 70 -6.92 4.16 14.66
C ASN A 70 -6.61 4.75 13.27
N GLY A 71 -5.63 4.18 12.53
CA GLY A 71 -5.26 4.61 11.19
C GLY A 71 -4.48 5.94 11.12
N GLN A 72 -4.14 6.55 12.25
CA GLN A 72 -3.39 7.81 12.26
C GLN A 72 -2.02 7.65 11.62
N ILE A 73 -1.62 8.65 10.82
CA ILE A 73 -0.30 8.70 10.18
C ILE A 73 0.72 9.16 11.23
N LEU A 74 1.67 8.28 11.56
CA LEU A 74 2.76 8.56 12.50
C LEU A 74 4.03 9.05 11.78
N ALA A 75 4.25 8.61 10.55
CA ALA A 75 5.33 9.09 9.70
C ALA A 75 4.95 9.02 8.22
N MET A 76 5.48 9.95 7.42
CA MET A 76 5.32 9.98 5.97
C MET A 76 6.59 10.47 5.29
N VAL A 77 7.16 9.64 4.43
CA VAL A 77 8.35 9.93 3.65
C VAL A 77 8.06 9.62 2.19
N GLY A 78 7.93 10.62 1.36
CA GLY A 78 7.55 10.48 -0.05
C GLY A 78 8.72 10.28 -1.02
N GLY A 79 9.94 10.27 -0.53
CA GLY A 79 11.17 10.11 -1.33
C GLY A 79 12.42 10.23 -0.47
N ARG A 80 13.57 9.89 -1.03
CA ARG A 80 14.86 9.89 -0.30
C ARG A 80 15.28 11.27 0.23
N ASN A 81 14.96 12.31 -0.49
CA ASN A 81 15.36 13.67 -0.09
C ASN A 81 14.37 14.72 -0.57
N TYR A 82 13.63 15.29 0.38
CA TYR A 82 12.62 16.30 0.13
C TYR A 82 13.17 17.59 -0.53
N ARG A 83 14.45 17.92 -0.32
CA ARG A 83 15.07 19.12 -0.92
C ARG A 83 15.27 18.98 -2.42
N PHE A 84 15.55 17.76 -2.89
CA PHE A 84 15.77 17.48 -4.32
C PHE A 84 14.48 17.13 -5.05
N SER A 85 13.55 16.45 -4.38
CA SER A 85 12.26 16.08 -4.96
C SER A 85 11.14 16.25 -3.95
N LYS A 86 10.20 17.12 -4.26
CA LYS A 86 8.98 17.32 -3.48
C LYS A 86 7.84 16.38 -3.89
N TYR A 87 8.09 15.54 -4.89
CA TYR A 87 7.09 14.57 -5.34
C TYR A 87 6.83 13.54 -4.26
N ASN A 88 5.66 13.63 -3.62
CA ASN A 88 5.24 12.73 -2.56
C ASN A 88 4.68 11.43 -3.16
N ARG A 89 5.51 10.38 -3.19
CA ARG A 89 5.13 9.06 -3.75
C ARG A 89 4.09 8.33 -2.92
N VAL A 90 3.96 8.68 -1.63
CA VAL A 90 2.93 8.08 -0.76
C VAL A 90 1.52 8.40 -1.28
N VAL A 91 1.29 9.63 -1.72
CA VAL A 91 -0.06 10.09 -2.15
C VAL A 91 -0.21 10.23 -3.66
N ARG A 92 0.89 10.48 -4.38
CA ARG A 92 0.86 10.74 -5.84
C ARG A 92 1.41 9.58 -6.67
N GLY A 93 2.12 8.64 -6.03
CA GLY A 93 2.72 7.49 -6.71
C GLY A 93 1.67 6.47 -7.12
N ARG A 94 1.34 6.42 -8.41
CA ARG A 94 0.46 5.38 -8.96
C ARG A 94 1.31 4.20 -9.35
N ARG A 95 1.26 3.14 -8.55
CA ARG A 95 1.99 1.89 -8.77
C ARG A 95 1.02 0.72 -8.72
N GLN A 96 1.35 -0.34 -9.47
CA GLN A 96 0.65 -1.60 -9.35
C GLN A 96 0.84 -2.14 -7.93
N ILE A 97 -0.27 -2.42 -7.25
CA ILE A 97 -0.25 -2.89 -5.86
C ILE A 97 0.38 -4.29 -5.74
N GLY A 98 0.27 -5.10 -6.80
CA GLY A 98 0.78 -6.47 -6.82
C GLY A 98 0.22 -7.32 -5.68
N SER A 99 1.03 -8.22 -5.12
CA SER A 99 0.62 -9.11 -4.04
C SER A 99 0.34 -8.41 -2.70
N ALA A 100 0.63 -7.12 -2.56
CA ALA A 100 0.25 -6.36 -1.37
C ALA A 100 -1.27 -6.22 -1.20
N ILE A 101 -2.08 -6.50 -2.25
CA ILE A 101 -3.55 -6.56 -2.16
C ILE A 101 -4.05 -7.84 -1.47
N LYS A 102 -3.27 -8.92 -1.49
CA LYS A 102 -3.72 -10.24 -1.02
C LYS A 102 -4.20 -10.25 0.44
N PRO A 103 -3.52 -9.63 1.40
CA PRO A 103 -4.04 -9.55 2.78
C PRO A 103 -5.46 -9.01 2.87
N LEU A 104 -5.84 -8.03 2.02
CA LEU A 104 -7.20 -7.49 1.99
C LEU A 104 -8.21 -8.48 1.40
N ILE A 105 -7.84 -9.18 0.31
CA ILE A 105 -8.67 -10.23 -0.29
C ILE A 105 -8.92 -11.37 0.72
N PHE A 106 -7.87 -11.81 1.40
CA PHE A 106 -7.96 -12.90 2.37
C PHE A 106 -8.71 -12.47 3.64
N ALA A 107 -8.59 -11.21 4.07
CA ALA A 107 -9.41 -10.67 5.16
C ALA A 107 -10.90 -10.68 4.79
N ALA A 108 -11.26 -10.26 3.58
CA ALA A 108 -12.63 -10.32 3.09
C ALA A 108 -13.16 -11.76 3.01
N ALA A 109 -12.33 -12.72 2.64
CA ALA A 109 -12.69 -14.14 2.67
C ALA A 109 -13.01 -14.61 4.09
N VAL A 110 -12.17 -14.22 5.08
CA VAL A 110 -12.42 -14.55 6.49
C VAL A 110 -13.71 -13.90 6.99
N GLU A 111 -14.00 -12.67 6.66
CA GLU A 111 -15.27 -12.00 6.97
C GLU A 111 -16.48 -12.70 6.32
N SER A 112 -16.26 -13.36 5.18
CA SER A 112 -17.29 -14.14 4.47
C SER A 112 -17.43 -15.59 4.98
N GLY A 113 -16.75 -15.96 6.08
CA GLY A 113 -16.90 -17.24 6.75
C GLY A 113 -15.77 -18.25 6.48
N PHE A 114 -14.77 -17.92 5.68
CA PHE A 114 -13.57 -18.74 5.57
C PHE A 114 -12.79 -18.71 6.89
N THR A 115 -12.05 -19.78 7.16
CA THR A 115 -11.10 -19.85 8.27
C THR A 115 -9.68 -20.01 7.74
N PRO A 116 -8.65 -19.73 8.52
CA PRO A 116 -7.27 -20.01 8.10
C PRO A 116 -7.01 -21.46 7.67
N ASP A 117 -7.79 -22.42 8.20
CA ASP A 117 -7.66 -23.83 7.91
C ASP A 117 -8.62 -24.32 6.80
N THR A 118 -9.45 -23.43 6.25
CA THR A 118 -10.30 -23.73 5.08
C THR A 118 -9.43 -24.16 3.91
N LEU A 119 -9.77 -25.31 3.30
CA LEU A 119 -9.07 -25.78 2.11
C LEU A 119 -9.55 -24.99 0.88
N VAL A 120 -8.59 -24.50 0.13
CA VAL A 120 -8.74 -23.81 -1.15
C VAL A 120 -7.91 -24.52 -2.21
N VAL A 121 -8.29 -24.40 -3.48
CA VAL A 121 -7.62 -25.18 -4.54
C VAL A 121 -6.71 -24.29 -5.37
N ASP A 122 -5.42 -24.63 -5.38
CA ASP A 122 -4.40 -24.04 -6.25
C ASP A 122 -4.24 -24.91 -7.51
N GLU A 123 -4.98 -24.57 -8.56
CA GLU A 123 -4.93 -25.22 -9.86
C GLU A 123 -5.17 -24.20 -10.99
N PRO A 124 -4.78 -24.52 -12.24
CA PRO A 124 -5.06 -23.67 -13.37
C PRO A 124 -6.57 -23.36 -13.50
N VAL A 125 -6.90 -22.11 -13.69
CA VAL A 125 -8.26 -21.64 -13.94
C VAL A 125 -8.21 -20.56 -15.01
N THR A 126 -9.16 -20.58 -15.96
CA THR A 126 -9.24 -19.60 -17.02
C THR A 126 -10.50 -18.77 -16.86
N TYR A 127 -10.34 -17.46 -16.83
CA TYR A 127 -11.40 -16.46 -16.80
C TYR A 127 -11.52 -15.76 -18.14
N THR A 128 -12.67 -15.18 -18.41
CA THR A 128 -12.84 -14.32 -19.59
C THR A 128 -12.91 -12.87 -19.13
N ILE A 129 -11.88 -12.09 -19.47
CA ILE A 129 -11.79 -10.67 -19.13
C ILE A 129 -11.84 -9.86 -20.43
N ASN A 130 -12.84 -8.97 -20.54
CA ASN A 130 -13.05 -8.16 -21.75
C ASN A 130 -13.11 -9.00 -23.05
N GLY A 131 -13.75 -10.19 -22.98
CA GLY A 131 -13.87 -11.10 -24.11
C GLY A 131 -12.62 -11.90 -24.47
N LYS A 132 -11.56 -11.81 -23.67
CA LYS A 132 -10.30 -12.56 -23.89
C LYS A 132 -10.06 -13.55 -22.75
N PRO A 133 -9.60 -14.78 -23.06
CA PRO A 133 -9.23 -15.73 -22.03
C PRO A 133 -7.99 -15.24 -21.27
N TRP A 134 -8.04 -15.37 -19.94
CA TRP A 134 -6.93 -15.08 -19.06
C TRP A 134 -6.77 -16.17 -18.00
N THR A 135 -5.58 -16.74 -17.91
CA THR A 135 -5.23 -17.80 -16.95
C THR A 135 -4.15 -17.27 -16.02
N PRO A 136 -4.50 -16.95 -14.75
CA PRO A 136 -3.50 -16.52 -13.77
C PRO A 136 -2.49 -17.64 -13.51
N GLN A 137 -1.22 -17.28 -13.36
CA GLN A 137 -0.14 -18.19 -13.03
C GLN A 137 0.47 -17.81 -11.68
N ASN A 138 0.91 -18.81 -10.92
CA ASN A 138 1.76 -18.59 -9.76
C ASN A 138 3.15 -18.12 -10.20
N PHE A 139 3.84 -17.39 -9.33
CA PHE A 139 5.15 -16.81 -9.65
C PHE A 139 6.21 -17.89 -9.99
N ASP A 140 6.14 -19.04 -9.29
CA ASP A 140 7.00 -20.20 -9.52
C ASP A 140 6.52 -21.13 -10.65
N GLY A 141 5.33 -20.87 -11.21
CA GLY A 141 4.73 -21.70 -12.25
C GLY A 141 4.15 -23.02 -11.77
N GLU A 142 4.16 -23.29 -10.46
CA GLU A 142 3.70 -24.55 -9.90
C GLU A 142 2.28 -24.43 -9.34
N TYR A 143 1.57 -25.58 -9.28
CA TYR A 143 0.24 -25.71 -8.71
C TYR A 143 0.27 -26.81 -7.64
N ARG A 144 -0.31 -26.50 -6.46
CA ARG A 144 -0.19 -27.32 -5.25
C ARG A 144 -1.44 -28.15 -4.94
N GLY A 145 -2.50 -27.97 -5.72
CA GLY A 145 -3.79 -28.59 -5.42
C GLY A 145 -4.44 -28.05 -4.16
N PRO A 146 -5.12 -28.88 -3.35
CA PRO A 146 -5.75 -28.44 -2.12
C PRO A 146 -4.70 -28.01 -1.07
N ILE A 147 -4.80 -26.75 -0.63
CA ILE A 147 -3.96 -26.14 0.40
C ILE A 147 -4.82 -25.35 1.38
N THR A 148 -4.32 -25.04 2.56
CA THR A 148 -5.05 -24.18 3.49
C THR A 148 -5.05 -22.72 3.04
N LEU A 149 -6.09 -21.97 3.44
CA LEU A 149 -6.14 -20.52 3.20
C LEU A 149 -4.88 -19.82 3.77
N ARG A 150 -4.40 -20.25 4.92
CA ARG A 150 -3.17 -19.78 5.57
C ARG A 150 -1.95 -19.96 4.66
N ASP A 151 -1.76 -21.16 4.13
CA ASP A 151 -0.62 -21.47 3.26
C ASP A 151 -0.72 -20.73 1.93
N ALA A 152 -1.92 -20.60 1.38
CA ALA A 152 -2.15 -19.82 0.17
C ALA A 152 -1.74 -18.36 0.32
N LEU A 153 -2.00 -17.74 1.48
CA LEU A 153 -1.53 -16.39 1.77
C LEU A 153 -0.01 -16.36 2.02
N ALA A 154 0.51 -17.28 2.83
CA ALA A 154 1.93 -17.34 3.19
C ALA A 154 2.83 -17.51 1.96
N TRP A 155 2.42 -18.32 0.99
CA TRP A 155 3.14 -18.55 -0.27
C TRP A 155 2.73 -17.58 -1.38
N SER A 156 1.84 -16.66 -1.06
CA SER A 156 1.37 -15.63 -2.02
C SER A 156 0.82 -16.24 -3.32
N VAL A 157 -0.01 -17.28 -3.21
CA VAL A 157 -0.56 -18.02 -4.35
C VAL A 157 -1.52 -17.13 -5.15
N ASN A 158 -1.28 -16.97 -6.44
CA ASN A 158 -2.05 -16.08 -7.30
C ASN A 158 -3.40 -16.67 -7.67
N THR A 159 -3.45 -17.95 -8.04
CA THR A 159 -4.68 -18.64 -8.47
C THR A 159 -5.73 -18.61 -7.37
N VAL A 160 -5.33 -18.86 -6.12
CA VAL A 160 -6.22 -18.80 -4.97
C VAL A 160 -6.74 -17.37 -4.75
N ALA A 161 -5.87 -16.36 -4.83
CA ALA A 161 -6.31 -14.97 -4.66
C ALA A 161 -7.35 -14.56 -5.71
N VAL A 162 -7.17 -14.96 -6.97
CA VAL A 162 -8.13 -14.69 -8.04
C VAL A 162 -9.45 -15.44 -7.83
N ARG A 163 -9.40 -16.72 -7.43
CA ARG A 163 -10.61 -17.50 -7.10
C ARG A 163 -11.41 -16.87 -5.96
N LEU A 164 -10.74 -16.41 -4.91
CA LEU A 164 -11.40 -15.72 -3.80
C LEU A 164 -12.11 -14.44 -4.27
N VAL A 165 -11.48 -13.64 -5.12
CA VAL A 165 -12.10 -12.43 -5.70
C VAL A 165 -13.36 -12.77 -6.48
N ASP A 166 -13.32 -13.83 -7.29
CA ASP A 166 -14.48 -14.32 -8.05
C ASP A 166 -15.60 -14.84 -7.14
N GLU A 167 -15.25 -15.66 -6.15
CA GLU A 167 -16.18 -16.25 -5.18
C GLU A 167 -16.84 -15.20 -4.28
N LEU A 168 -16.09 -14.14 -3.89
CA LEU A 168 -16.60 -13.00 -3.14
C LEU A 168 -17.48 -12.08 -3.97
N GLY A 169 -17.61 -12.32 -5.28
CA GLY A 169 -18.49 -11.58 -6.18
C GLY A 169 -17.97 -10.18 -6.54
N VAL A 170 -16.69 -9.92 -6.40
CA VAL A 170 -16.07 -8.69 -6.91
C VAL A 170 -16.00 -8.80 -8.43
N LYS A 171 -16.73 -7.93 -9.14
CA LYS A 171 -16.66 -7.90 -10.60
C LYS A 171 -15.25 -7.55 -11.05
N MET A 172 -14.64 -8.49 -11.76
CA MET A 172 -13.35 -8.29 -12.42
C MET A 172 -13.51 -7.51 -13.74
#